data_9b120ca00735f2a1cf7c14485ec7793f
#
_entry.id   9b120ca00735f2a1cf7c14485ec7793f
#
_cell.length_a   1.000
_cell.length_b   1.000
_cell.length_c   1.000
_cell.angle_alpha   90.00
_cell.angle_beta   90.00
_cell.angle_gamma   90.00
#
_symmetry.space_group_name_H-M   'P 1'
#
loop_
_entity.id
_entity.type
_entity.pdbx_description
1 polymer ?
#
loop_
_entity_poly.entity_id
_entity_poly.type
_entity_poly.pdbx_seq_one_letter_code
_entity_poly.pdbx_strand_id
1 'polypeptide(L)'
;RDSSTSRGLGDVYKRQFQIIGKTVEERPDLDGENRDIAVEVVLDMDVKAYEERKKDVIADIYSPSYDMEIENADTQLRCLVVRNNVSSRVSGNLQLENYADLMQICNCTATVQLDDVTYKEGELVAEGVVSANVFYITSSDSQPLGSVHTIIPFAGTVKIDGVSLDSLEYNIKPSVQQLSATINSAGVIEVKSSVSLDVIVFRNFEYSGIKSAYMSEEKCDLSKMPSMTGYIADGTKTLWDVSKMYHTTADSIKASNPKCADGLSESVIIPRGTKLLLVKA
;
A
#
# COMPACT_ATOMS: atom_id res chain seq x y z
N ARG A 1 12.93 -2.70 29.11
CA ARG A 1 12.26 -4.00 29.24
C ARG A 1 10.76 -3.76 29.25
N ASP A 2 10.11 -3.83 28.12
CA ASP A 2 8.69 -4.15 28.06
C ASP A 2 8.45 -4.97 26.79
N SER A 3 8.42 -6.27 27.05
CA SER A 3 7.97 -7.26 26.09
C SER A 3 6.46 -7.34 26.17
N SER A 4 5.74 -6.59 25.36
CA SER A 4 4.39 -6.92 25.03
C SER A 4 4.37 -7.63 23.68
N THR A 5 4.47 -8.94 23.72
CA THR A 5 4.12 -9.84 22.63
C THR A 5 2.62 -9.77 22.41
N SER A 6 2.14 -8.87 21.57
CA SER A 6 0.84 -9.00 20.95
C SER A 6 1.03 -9.85 19.69
N ARG A 7 0.71 -11.13 19.78
CA ARG A 7 0.41 -11.99 18.65
C ARG A 7 -0.93 -11.56 18.08
N GLY A 8 -0.95 -10.90 16.95
CA GLY A 8 -2.17 -10.57 16.23
C GLY A 8 -1.84 -9.76 15.02
N LEU A 9 -1.92 -10.40 13.82
CA LEU A 9 -2.18 -9.81 12.51
C LEU A 9 -1.57 -8.42 12.28
N GLY A 10 -0.51 -8.38 11.55
CA GLY A 10 0.13 -7.29 10.86
C GLY A 10 -0.31 -5.85 11.12
N ASP A 11 -0.13 -5.34 12.32
CA ASP A 11 -0.26 -3.92 12.59
C ASP A 11 0.87 -3.17 11.86
N VAL A 12 0.49 -2.36 10.90
CA VAL A 12 1.40 -1.55 10.13
C VAL A 12 1.56 -0.20 10.81
N TYR A 13 2.66 -0.02 11.51
CA TYR A 13 3.01 1.28 12.07
C TYR A 13 3.89 2.06 11.09
N LYS A 14 3.49 3.28 10.80
CA LYS A 14 4.31 4.25 10.07
C LYS A 14 4.68 5.38 11.03
N ARG A 15 5.97 5.55 11.26
CA ARG A 15 6.50 6.65 12.10
C ARG A 15 7.35 7.54 11.22
N GLN A 16 7.07 8.81 11.25
CA GLN A 16 7.87 9.83 10.58
C GLN A 16 8.22 10.90 11.60
N PHE A 17 9.51 11.25 11.65
CA PHE A 17 10.01 12.35 12.44
C PHE A 17 10.39 13.48 11.51
N GLN A 18 9.99 14.69 11.86
CA GLN A 18 10.40 15.91 11.18
C GLN A 18 10.93 16.88 12.21
N ILE A 19 12.12 17.45 11.97
CA ILE A 19 12.65 18.52 12.79
C ILE A 19 11.90 19.79 12.41
N ILE A 20 11.13 20.36 13.34
CA ILE A 20 10.36 21.58 13.15
C ILE A 20 11.01 22.79 13.80
N GLY A 21 11.95 22.56 14.71
CA GLY A 21 12.70 23.62 15.36
C GLY A 21 14.07 23.14 15.80
N LYS A 22 15.06 24.02 15.69
CA LYS A 22 16.41 23.78 16.17
C LYS A 22 17.00 25.06 16.73
N THR A 23 17.46 25.02 17.98
CA THR A 23 18.18 26.11 18.65
C THR A 23 19.55 25.57 19.04
N VAL A 24 20.59 26.36 18.79
CA VAL A 24 21.96 26.07 19.17
C VAL A 24 22.49 27.30 19.94
N GLU A 25 22.93 27.07 21.17
CA GLU A 25 23.43 28.12 22.04
C GLU A 25 24.81 27.71 22.58
N GLU A 26 25.73 28.70 22.66
CA GLU A 26 26.98 28.53 23.36
C GLU A 26 26.71 28.77 24.85
N ARG A 27 27.26 27.92 25.69
CA ARG A 27 27.17 28.02 27.16
C ARG A 27 28.54 28.03 27.80
N PRO A 28 28.72 28.79 28.88
CA PRO A 28 29.95 28.71 29.65
C PRO A 28 30.09 27.34 30.33
N ASP A 29 31.30 26.81 30.33
CA ASP A 29 31.68 25.62 31.07
C ASP A 29 31.87 25.95 32.58
N LEU A 30 32.37 24.97 33.35
CA LEU A 30 32.60 25.13 34.78
C LEU A 30 33.64 26.22 35.12
N ASP A 31 34.51 26.56 34.18
CA ASP A 31 35.56 27.56 34.29
C ASP A 31 35.11 28.97 33.82
N GLY A 32 33.85 29.05 33.28
CA GLY A 32 33.25 30.28 32.80
C GLY A 32 33.60 30.62 31.34
N GLU A 33 34.28 29.75 30.63
CA GLU A 33 34.59 29.90 29.20
C GLU A 33 33.53 29.23 28.32
N ASN A 34 33.14 29.90 27.23
CA ASN A 34 32.14 29.36 26.28
C ASN A 34 32.70 28.20 25.49
N ARG A 35 32.63 26.99 26.04
CA ARG A 35 33.11 25.74 25.45
C ARG A 35 31.99 24.69 25.27
N ASP A 36 30.88 24.88 25.96
CA ASP A 36 29.73 23.99 25.86
C ASP A 36 28.76 24.46 24.77
N ILE A 37 28.21 23.51 24.02
CA ILE A 37 27.15 23.77 23.02
C ILE A 37 25.88 23.10 23.49
N ALA A 38 24.86 23.88 23.76
CA ALA A 38 23.51 23.38 24.03
C ALA A 38 22.73 23.30 22.72
N VAL A 39 22.19 22.13 22.44
CA VAL A 39 21.37 21.90 21.26
C VAL A 39 19.97 21.47 21.70
N GLU A 40 18.97 22.26 21.32
CA GLU A 40 17.56 21.95 21.52
C GLU A 40 16.93 21.64 20.16
N VAL A 41 16.23 20.51 20.07
CA VAL A 41 15.58 20.06 18.83
C VAL A 41 14.11 19.76 19.12
N VAL A 42 13.21 20.39 18.38
CA VAL A 42 11.78 20.10 18.41
C VAL A 42 11.44 19.18 17.26
N LEU A 43 10.89 18.01 17.61
CA LEU A 43 10.51 16.97 16.64
C LEU A 43 9.00 16.89 16.53
N ASP A 44 8.49 16.90 15.32
CA ASP A 44 7.14 16.46 14.99
C ASP A 44 7.14 14.98 14.61
N MET A 45 6.15 14.23 15.09
CA MET A 45 6.04 12.81 14.85
C MET A 45 4.67 12.45 14.29
N ASP A 46 4.62 12.07 13.02
CA ASP A 46 3.41 11.50 12.39
C ASP A 46 3.41 9.98 12.53
N VAL A 47 2.38 9.45 13.19
CA VAL A 47 2.20 8.01 13.39
C VAL A 47 0.92 7.57 12.72
N LYS A 48 1.02 6.68 11.72
CA LYS A 48 -0.13 6.05 11.05
C LYS A 48 -0.13 4.56 11.32
N ALA A 49 -1.21 4.08 11.88
CA ALA A 49 -1.45 2.65 12.08
C ALA A 49 -2.53 2.16 11.11
N TYR A 50 -2.30 1.02 10.48
CA TYR A 50 -3.25 0.39 9.57
C TYR A 50 -3.54 -1.02 10.08
N GLU A 51 -4.83 -1.38 10.08
CA GLU A 51 -5.30 -2.73 10.37
C GLU A 51 -5.98 -3.30 9.13
N GLU A 52 -5.55 -4.47 8.68
CA GLU A 52 -6.21 -5.19 7.60
C GLU A 52 -7.32 -6.06 8.18
N ARG A 53 -8.55 -5.87 7.68
CA ARG A 53 -9.71 -6.68 8.07
C ARG A 53 -10.35 -7.28 6.84
N LYS A 54 -10.59 -8.59 6.88
CA LYS A 54 -11.46 -9.28 5.93
C LYS A 54 -12.88 -9.25 6.47
N LYS A 55 -13.81 -8.83 5.63
CA LYS A 55 -15.24 -8.84 5.96
C LYS A 55 -16.00 -9.45 4.81
N ASP A 56 -16.89 -10.38 5.15
CA ASP A 56 -17.87 -10.88 4.22
C ASP A 56 -19.05 -9.91 4.20
N VAL A 57 -19.52 -9.59 3.00
CA VAL A 57 -20.64 -8.68 2.78
C VAL A 57 -21.72 -9.41 2.00
N ILE A 58 -22.98 -9.12 2.32
CA ILE A 58 -24.13 -9.68 1.61
C ILE A 58 -24.23 -8.97 0.27
N ALA A 59 -24.04 -9.74 -0.81
CA ALA A 59 -24.11 -9.22 -2.17
C ALA A 59 -25.49 -9.32 -2.79
N ASP A 60 -26.29 -10.32 -2.40
CA ASP A 60 -27.64 -10.54 -2.89
C ASP A 60 -28.50 -11.25 -1.84
N ILE A 61 -29.80 -11.09 -1.92
CA ILE A 61 -30.79 -11.75 -1.06
C ILE A 61 -32.06 -12.02 -1.88
N TYR A 62 -32.71 -13.15 -1.63
CA TYR A 62 -34.03 -13.44 -2.19
C TYR A 62 -34.84 -14.29 -1.22
N SER A 63 -36.16 -14.32 -1.42
CA SER A 63 -37.07 -15.25 -0.76
C SER A 63 -37.78 -16.13 -1.81
N PRO A 64 -37.93 -17.42 -1.60
CA PRO A 64 -38.70 -18.27 -2.49
C PRO A 64 -40.19 -17.98 -2.48
N SER A 65 -40.72 -17.39 -1.40
CA SER A 65 -42.16 -17.24 -1.18
C SER A 65 -42.68 -15.81 -1.15
N TYR A 66 -41.76 -14.84 -1.04
CA TYR A 66 -42.12 -13.42 -0.92
C TYR A 66 -41.26 -12.56 -1.82
N ASP A 67 -41.81 -11.51 -2.36
CA ASP A 67 -41.02 -10.50 -3.04
C ASP A 67 -40.18 -9.71 -2.04
N MET A 68 -38.97 -9.36 -2.48
CA MET A 68 -38.01 -8.62 -1.68
C MET A 68 -37.76 -7.25 -2.29
N GLU A 69 -38.01 -6.21 -1.51
CA GLU A 69 -37.57 -4.85 -1.83
C GLU A 69 -36.19 -4.64 -1.26
N ILE A 70 -35.21 -4.40 -2.13
CA ILE A 70 -33.79 -4.24 -1.76
C ILE A 70 -33.38 -2.80 -2.00
N GLU A 71 -32.93 -2.15 -0.95
CA GLU A 71 -32.28 -0.83 -1.02
C GLU A 71 -30.77 -1.03 -0.99
N ASN A 72 -30.11 -0.63 -2.06
CA ASN A 72 -28.66 -0.66 -2.15
C ASN A 72 -28.08 0.69 -1.71
N ALA A 73 -26.89 0.65 -1.14
CA ALA A 73 -26.08 1.84 -0.89
C ALA A 73 -24.69 1.66 -1.51
N ASP A 74 -24.29 2.65 -2.24
CA ASP A 74 -22.95 2.71 -2.79
C ASP A 74 -21.99 3.17 -1.70
N THR A 75 -20.95 2.40 -1.50
CA THR A 75 -19.90 2.65 -0.50
C THR A 75 -18.55 2.60 -1.18
N GLN A 76 -17.74 3.61 -0.93
CA GLN A 76 -16.35 3.58 -1.37
C GLN A 76 -15.53 2.76 -0.38
N LEU A 77 -14.88 1.73 -0.87
CA LEU A 77 -13.97 0.88 -0.13
C LEU A 77 -12.54 1.12 -0.58
N ARG A 78 -11.64 1.10 0.39
CA ARG A 78 -10.21 1.27 0.19
C ARG A 78 -9.49 -0.02 0.53
N CYS A 79 -8.87 -0.66 -0.46
CA CYS A 79 -8.11 -1.88 -0.30
C CYS A 79 -6.62 -1.63 -0.39
N LEU A 80 -5.85 -2.23 0.50
CA LEU A 80 -4.39 -2.29 0.38
C LEU A 80 -4.02 -3.23 -0.77
N VAL A 81 -3.30 -2.70 -1.77
CA VAL A 81 -2.81 -3.46 -2.92
C VAL A 81 -1.39 -3.95 -2.69
N VAL A 82 -0.51 -3.01 -2.34
CA VAL A 82 0.92 -3.29 -2.12
C VAL A 82 1.43 -2.48 -0.95
N ARG A 83 2.22 -3.14 -0.13
CA ARG A 83 3.11 -2.51 0.84
C ARG A 83 4.49 -3.09 0.65
N ASN A 84 5.43 -2.25 0.26
CA ASN A 84 6.78 -2.69 -0.02
C ASN A 84 7.80 -1.64 0.42
N ASN A 85 9.02 -2.10 0.69
CA ASN A 85 10.17 -1.26 0.92
C ASN A 85 11.21 -1.61 -0.13
N VAL A 86 11.52 -0.65 -1.00
CA VAL A 86 12.50 -0.81 -2.07
C VAL A 86 13.74 -0.03 -1.71
N SER A 87 14.91 -0.65 -1.85
CA SER A 87 16.19 -0.01 -1.61
C SER A 87 16.96 0.14 -2.92
N SER A 88 17.42 1.36 -3.19
CA SER A 88 18.27 1.70 -4.33
C SER A 88 19.63 2.19 -3.84
N ARG A 89 20.71 1.67 -4.41
CA ARG A 89 22.07 2.15 -4.13
C ARG A 89 22.49 3.10 -5.22
N VAL A 90 22.99 4.25 -4.80
CA VAL A 90 23.44 5.30 -5.71
C VAL A 90 24.80 5.80 -5.29
N SER A 91 25.57 6.28 -6.27
CA SER A 91 26.87 6.89 -6.03
C SER A 91 27.07 8.09 -6.94
N GLY A 92 27.76 9.08 -6.44
CA GLY A 92 28.17 10.27 -7.18
C GLY A 92 29.62 10.59 -6.89
N ASN A 93 30.30 11.14 -7.92
CA ASN A 93 31.70 11.54 -7.84
C ASN A 93 31.80 13.06 -7.89
N LEU A 94 32.61 13.61 -7.00
CA LEU A 94 32.91 15.03 -6.90
C LEU A 94 34.39 15.25 -7.14
N GLN A 95 34.74 16.08 -8.08
CA GLN A 95 36.12 16.50 -8.28
C GLN A 95 36.31 17.89 -7.71
N LEU A 96 37.26 18.02 -6.79
CA LEU A 96 37.65 19.30 -6.25
C LEU A 96 38.73 19.93 -7.11
N GLU A 97 38.65 21.22 -7.36
CA GLU A 97 39.67 21.96 -8.11
C GLU A 97 41.01 21.97 -7.40
N ASN A 98 41.00 22.04 -6.05
CA ASN A 98 42.21 22.10 -5.18
C ASN A 98 42.30 20.87 -4.30
N TYR A 99 42.24 19.65 -4.87
CA TYR A 99 42.26 18.41 -4.10
C TYR A 99 43.59 18.14 -3.39
N ALA A 100 44.68 18.78 -3.81
CA ALA A 100 46.01 18.62 -3.20
C ALA A 100 46.03 19.05 -1.71
N ASP A 101 45.14 19.96 -1.34
CA ASP A 101 45.02 20.47 0.03
C ASP A 101 44.03 19.66 0.88
N LEU A 102 43.33 18.70 0.30
CA LEU A 102 42.31 17.91 1.02
C LEU A 102 42.98 16.90 1.95
N MET A 103 42.78 17.09 3.25
CA MET A 103 43.32 16.22 4.28
C MET A 103 42.37 15.09 4.69
N GLN A 104 41.15 15.46 5.05
CA GLN A 104 40.21 14.50 5.63
C GLN A 104 38.74 14.94 5.39
N ILE A 105 37.86 13.97 5.16
CA ILE A 105 36.42 14.18 5.25
C ILE A 105 36.01 14.08 6.70
N CYS A 106 35.33 15.12 7.20
CA CYS A 106 34.86 15.20 8.59
C CYS A 106 33.45 14.64 8.72
N ASN A 107 32.58 15.01 7.78
CA ASN A 107 31.17 14.63 7.83
C ASN A 107 30.57 14.62 6.44
N CYS A 108 29.52 13.80 6.28
CA CYS A 108 28.68 13.81 5.10
C CYS A 108 27.22 13.77 5.54
N THR A 109 26.42 14.71 5.05
CA THR A 109 24.97 14.75 5.29
C THR A 109 24.24 14.66 3.98
N ALA A 110 23.05 14.06 3.95
CA ALA A 110 22.24 14.00 2.75
C ALA A 110 20.76 14.12 3.08
N THR A 111 20.04 14.72 2.16
CA THR A 111 18.58 14.73 2.10
C THR A 111 18.15 14.05 0.81
N VAL A 112 16.98 13.43 0.83
CA VAL A 112 16.40 12.79 -0.34
C VAL A 112 15.08 13.46 -0.68
N GLN A 113 14.88 13.74 -1.97
CA GLN A 113 13.67 14.32 -2.49
C GLN A 113 13.15 13.45 -3.63
N LEU A 114 11.84 13.23 -3.65
CA LEU A 114 11.14 12.57 -4.73
C LEU A 114 10.69 13.63 -5.74
N ASP A 115 11.03 13.45 -7.01
CA ASP A 115 10.71 14.39 -8.07
C ASP A 115 9.47 13.96 -8.85
N ASP A 116 9.40 12.68 -9.23
CA ASP A 116 8.30 12.15 -10.03
C ASP A 116 7.96 10.71 -9.68
N VAL A 117 6.70 10.34 -9.96
CA VAL A 117 6.21 8.97 -9.81
C VAL A 117 5.35 8.63 -11.03
N THR A 118 5.84 7.71 -11.84
CA THR A 118 5.15 7.25 -13.05
C THR A 118 4.71 5.81 -12.92
N TYR A 119 3.57 5.49 -13.50
CA TYR A 119 3.09 4.11 -13.62
C TYR A 119 3.21 3.65 -15.08
N LYS A 120 3.90 2.54 -15.30
CA LYS A 120 4.07 1.93 -16.62
C LYS A 120 4.00 0.40 -16.50
N GLU A 121 3.16 -0.22 -17.32
CA GLU A 121 3.13 -1.68 -17.50
C GLU A 121 3.03 -2.51 -16.22
N GLY A 122 2.26 -2.04 -15.22
CA GLY A 122 2.13 -2.75 -13.94
C GLY A 122 3.24 -2.44 -12.93
N GLU A 123 4.07 -1.45 -13.21
CA GLU A 123 5.13 -1.00 -12.31
C GLU A 123 4.99 0.48 -11.96
N LEU A 124 5.20 0.80 -10.70
CA LEU A 124 5.30 2.18 -10.21
C LEU A 124 6.79 2.53 -10.12
N VAL A 125 7.21 3.49 -10.92
CA VAL A 125 8.59 3.99 -10.95
C VAL A 125 8.64 5.32 -10.21
N ALA A 126 9.43 5.38 -9.16
CA ALA A 126 9.67 6.57 -8.36
C ALA A 126 11.08 7.09 -8.66
N GLU A 127 11.19 8.31 -9.10
CA GLU A 127 12.44 8.99 -9.44
C GLU A 127 12.66 10.19 -8.55
N GLY A 128 13.91 10.49 -8.26
CA GLY A 128 14.27 11.62 -7.41
C GLY A 128 15.76 11.81 -7.28
N VAL A 129 16.14 12.66 -6.32
CA VAL A 129 17.52 13.05 -6.10
C VAL A 129 17.94 12.92 -4.63
N VAL A 130 19.17 12.53 -4.42
CA VAL A 130 19.88 12.63 -3.15
C VAL A 130 20.77 13.85 -3.21
N SER A 131 20.50 14.84 -2.35
CA SER A 131 21.28 16.06 -2.20
C SER A 131 22.25 15.85 -1.04
N ALA A 132 23.53 15.64 -1.34
CA ALA A 132 24.56 15.36 -0.36
C ALA A 132 25.51 16.53 -0.19
N ASN A 133 25.86 16.81 1.07
CA ASN A 133 26.83 17.83 1.44
C ASN A 133 27.98 17.17 2.20
N VAL A 134 29.19 17.31 1.68
CA VAL A 134 30.41 16.75 2.25
C VAL A 134 31.22 17.88 2.87
N PHE A 135 31.55 17.72 4.15
CA PHE A 135 32.35 18.65 4.94
C PHE A 135 33.74 18.06 5.16
N TYR A 136 34.80 18.85 4.86
CA TYR A 136 36.17 18.38 4.88
C TYR A 136 37.15 19.42 5.43
N ILE A 137 38.33 18.93 5.85
CA ILE A 137 39.47 19.71 6.32
C ILE A 137 40.51 19.79 5.20
N THR A 138 41.13 20.97 5.07
CA THR A 138 42.23 21.23 4.13
C THR A 138 43.51 21.54 4.89
N SER A 139 44.67 21.46 4.20
CA SER A 139 45.98 21.87 4.73
C SER A 139 46.21 23.38 4.63
N SER A 140 45.27 24.14 4.08
CA SER A 140 45.41 25.59 3.90
C SER A 140 45.10 26.35 5.20
N ASP A 141 46.07 27.09 5.73
CA ASP A 141 45.88 27.91 6.91
C ASP A 141 44.84 29.04 6.72
N SER A 142 44.65 29.48 5.48
CA SER A 142 43.71 30.55 5.18
C SER A 142 42.26 30.03 5.04
N GLN A 143 42.08 28.75 4.74
CA GLN A 143 40.78 28.15 4.55
C GLN A 143 40.78 26.71 5.03
N PRO A 144 40.90 26.47 6.36
CA PRO A 144 41.10 25.13 6.91
C PRO A 144 39.88 24.21 6.77
N LEU A 145 38.69 24.76 6.52
CA LEU A 145 37.44 24.03 6.40
C LEU A 145 36.79 24.31 5.06
N GLY A 146 36.25 23.27 4.43
CA GLY A 146 35.51 23.37 3.19
C GLY A 146 34.25 22.49 3.19
N SER A 147 33.32 22.84 2.34
CA SER A 147 32.17 22.02 2.04
C SER A 147 31.88 21.96 0.56
N VAL A 148 31.42 20.82 0.08
CA VAL A 148 31.01 20.62 -1.30
C VAL A 148 29.69 19.89 -1.38
N HIS A 149 28.87 20.30 -2.32
CA HIS A 149 27.54 19.78 -2.54
C HIS A 149 27.45 18.96 -3.83
N THR A 150 26.69 17.86 -3.80
CA THR A 150 26.39 17.06 -4.99
C THR A 150 24.95 16.61 -5.00
N ILE A 151 24.44 16.39 -6.21
CA ILE A 151 23.11 15.87 -6.48
C ILE A 151 23.28 14.54 -7.19
N ILE A 152 22.71 13.48 -6.62
CA ILE A 152 22.82 12.12 -7.13
C ILE A 152 21.41 11.63 -7.46
N PRO A 153 21.10 11.37 -8.74
CA PRO A 153 19.78 10.86 -9.12
C PRO A 153 19.60 9.41 -8.65
N PHE A 154 18.37 9.04 -8.33
CA PHE A 154 17.98 7.68 -8.04
C PHE A 154 16.65 7.33 -8.73
N ALA A 155 16.44 6.03 -8.96
CA ALA A 155 15.16 5.46 -9.35
C ALA A 155 14.89 4.20 -8.55
N GLY A 156 13.62 3.97 -8.24
CA GLY A 156 13.16 2.76 -7.58
C GLY A 156 11.85 2.28 -8.21
N THR A 157 11.72 0.97 -8.40
CA THR A 157 10.56 0.38 -9.07
C THR A 157 9.83 -0.56 -8.13
N VAL A 158 8.50 -0.44 -8.09
CA VAL A 158 7.59 -1.30 -7.33
C VAL A 158 6.60 -1.95 -8.27
N LYS A 159 6.53 -3.29 -8.26
CA LYS A 159 5.54 -4.03 -9.05
C LYS A 159 4.16 -3.95 -8.42
N ILE A 160 3.17 -3.66 -9.25
CA ILE A 160 1.76 -3.57 -8.89
C ILE A 160 0.97 -4.40 -9.91
N ASP A 161 0.76 -5.68 -9.61
CA ASP A 161 0.08 -6.57 -10.55
C ASP A 161 -1.43 -6.36 -10.56
N GLY A 162 -2.01 -6.33 -11.77
CA GLY A 162 -3.44 -6.50 -11.99
C GLY A 162 -4.37 -5.34 -11.62
N VAL A 163 -3.86 -4.10 -11.53
CA VAL A 163 -4.67 -2.93 -11.13
C VAL A 163 -4.63 -1.83 -12.19
N SER A 164 -5.81 -1.25 -12.49
CA SER A 164 -5.95 -0.08 -13.36
C SER A 164 -5.54 1.21 -12.63
N LEU A 165 -4.94 2.15 -13.36
CA LEU A 165 -4.46 3.45 -12.86
C LEU A 165 -5.54 4.32 -12.21
N ASP A 166 -6.77 4.29 -12.75
CA ASP A 166 -7.81 5.27 -12.44
C ASP A 166 -8.34 5.22 -10.99
N SER A 167 -7.93 4.19 -10.23
CA SER A 167 -8.39 4.00 -8.85
C SER A 167 -7.26 3.85 -7.83
N LEU A 168 -5.99 4.12 -8.24
CA LEU A 168 -4.84 3.98 -7.36
C LEU A 168 -4.56 5.25 -6.55
N GLU A 169 -4.36 5.04 -5.27
CA GLU A 169 -3.80 6.04 -4.36
C GLU A 169 -2.50 5.49 -3.79
N TYR A 170 -1.42 6.21 -3.93
CA TYR A 170 -0.13 5.77 -3.43
C TYR A 170 0.49 6.79 -2.48
N ASN A 171 1.29 6.29 -1.55
CA ASN A 171 2.12 7.10 -0.69
C ASN A 171 3.53 6.51 -0.71
N ILE A 172 4.49 7.29 -1.18
CA ILE A 172 5.90 6.91 -1.26
C ILE A 172 6.69 7.85 -0.39
N LYS A 173 7.47 7.30 0.54
CA LYS A 173 8.35 8.06 1.41
C LYS A 173 9.79 7.63 1.20
N PRO A 174 10.60 8.51 0.60
CA PRO A 174 12.02 8.27 0.46
C PRO A 174 12.73 8.57 1.79
N SER A 175 13.79 7.81 2.08
CA SER A 175 14.69 8.04 3.20
C SER A 175 16.10 7.60 2.87
N VAL A 176 17.10 8.33 3.39
CA VAL A 176 18.50 7.94 3.31
C VAL A 176 18.79 6.96 4.44
N GLN A 177 19.27 5.74 4.12
CA GLN A 177 19.58 4.72 5.11
C GLN A 177 21.07 4.63 5.43
N GLN A 178 21.89 4.71 4.40
CA GLN A 178 23.34 4.67 4.52
C GLN A 178 23.93 5.80 3.68
N LEU A 179 24.91 6.46 4.23
CA LEU A 179 25.63 7.52 3.56
C LEU A 179 27.11 7.41 3.93
N SER A 180 27.97 7.45 2.93
CA SER A 180 29.41 7.48 3.12
C SER A 180 30.05 8.36 2.06
N ALA A 181 31.09 9.05 2.44
CA ALA A 181 31.94 9.79 1.51
C ALA A 181 33.39 9.34 1.71
N THR A 182 34.09 9.03 0.64
CA THR A 182 35.48 8.56 0.65
C THR A 182 36.29 9.29 -0.42
N ILE A 183 37.57 9.52 -0.13
CA ILE A 183 38.49 10.11 -1.08
C ILE A 183 39.24 8.96 -1.77
N ASN A 184 39.27 8.96 -3.10
CA ASN A 184 40.07 8.03 -3.86
C ASN A 184 41.50 8.58 -4.11
N SER A 185 42.37 7.74 -4.66
CA SER A 185 43.77 8.10 -4.94
C SER A 185 43.97 9.22 -5.98
N ALA A 186 42.93 9.58 -6.71
CA ALA A 186 42.95 10.66 -7.70
C ALA A 186 42.37 11.99 -7.13
N GLY A 187 42.10 12.05 -5.81
CA GLY A 187 41.50 13.24 -5.18
C GLY A 187 40.02 13.46 -5.47
N VAL A 188 39.34 12.45 -5.99
CA VAL A 188 37.89 12.47 -6.20
C VAL A 188 37.19 12.02 -4.93
N ILE A 189 36.23 12.80 -4.47
CA ILE A 189 35.33 12.40 -3.40
C ILE A 189 34.21 11.54 -4.01
N GLU A 190 34.15 10.28 -3.63
CA GLU A 190 33.06 9.38 -3.96
C GLU A 190 32.04 9.36 -2.83
N VAL A 191 30.80 9.76 -3.13
CA VAL A 191 29.65 9.72 -2.21
C VAL A 191 28.80 8.51 -2.56
N LYS A 192 28.57 7.63 -1.61
CA LYS A 192 27.68 6.46 -1.73
C LYS A 192 26.51 6.60 -0.80
N SER A 193 25.32 6.35 -1.32
CA SER A 193 24.10 6.39 -0.52
C SER A 193 23.21 5.17 -0.82
N SER A 194 22.49 4.73 0.19
CA SER A 194 21.37 3.79 0.06
C SER A 194 20.08 4.53 0.34
N VAL A 195 19.22 4.63 -0.67
CA VAL A 195 17.89 5.24 -0.58
C VAL A 195 16.87 4.14 -0.37
N SER A 196 16.05 4.26 0.65
CA SER A 196 14.90 3.40 0.89
C SER A 196 13.61 4.13 0.54
N LEU A 197 12.78 3.48 -0.25
CA LEU A 197 11.43 3.93 -0.61
C LEU A 197 10.42 3.07 0.14
N ASP A 198 9.74 3.63 1.13
CA ASP A 198 8.60 2.98 1.78
C ASP A 198 7.34 3.31 0.99
N VAL A 199 6.78 2.28 0.34
CA VAL A 199 5.67 2.40 -0.62
C VAL A 199 4.44 1.71 -0.09
N ILE A 200 3.34 2.45 -0.03
CA ILE A 200 2.01 1.91 0.25
C ILE A 200 1.10 2.33 -0.90
N VAL A 201 0.42 1.34 -1.49
CA VAL A 201 -0.54 1.55 -2.58
C VAL A 201 -1.90 1.02 -2.17
N PHE A 202 -2.91 1.84 -2.32
CA PHE A 202 -4.30 1.51 -2.12
C PHE A 202 -5.06 1.57 -3.44
N ARG A 203 -6.11 0.78 -3.53
CA ARG A 203 -7.12 0.89 -4.57
C ARG A 203 -8.44 1.29 -3.93
N ASN A 204 -9.04 2.34 -4.47
CA ASN A 204 -10.40 2.72 -4.15
C ASN A 204 -11.35 2.07 -5.16
N PHE A 205 -12.41 1.45 -4.71
CA PHE A 205 -13.45 0.90 -5.57
C PHE A 205 -14.83 1.15 -4.96
N GLU A 206 -15.80 1.33 -5.83
CA GLU A 206 -17.19 1.46 -5.43
C GLU A 206 -17.78 0.07 -5.26
N TYR A 207 -18.44 -0.14 -4.15
CA TYR A 207 -19.17 -1.34 -3.83
C TYR A 207 -20.62 -0.97 -3.56
N SER A 208 -21.53 -1.53 -4.37
CA SER A 208 -22.96 -1.41 -4.15
C SER A 208 -23.42 -2.60 -3.32
N GLY A 209 -23.64 -2.38 -2.05
CA GLY A 209 -24.07 -3.38 -1.08
C GLY A 209 -25.51 -3.19 -0.64
N ILE A 210 -26.11 -4.24 -0.10
CA ILE A 210 -27.45 -4.17 0.48
C ILE A 210 -27.39 -3.36 1.77
N LYS A 211 -28.10 -2.22 1.80
CA LYS A 211 -28.28 -1.38 2.98
C LYS A 211 -29.43 -1.87 3.83
N SER A 212 -30.56 -2.16 3.18
CA SER A 212 -31.75 -2.69 3.81
C SER A 212 -32.51 -3.60 2.84
N ALA A 213 -33.21 -4.58 3.38
CA ALA A 213 -34.06 -5.47 2.63
C ALA A 213 -35.37 -5.68 3.39
N TYR A 214 -36.48 -5.47 2.70
CA TYR A 214 -37.81 -5.63 3.24
C TYR A 214 -38.53 -6.73 2.49
N MET A 215 -39.19 -7.59 3.23
CA MET A 215 -40.03 -8.64 2.68
C MET A 215 -41.43 -8.10 2.48
N SER A 216 -42.00 -8.31 1.29
CA SER A 216 -43.40 -7.97 1.02
C SER A 216 -44.36 -8.68 2.00
N GLU A 217 -45.46 -8.03 2.37
CA GLU A 217 -46.51 -8.65 3.20
C GLU A 217 -47.29 -9.73 2.44
N GLU A 218 -47.35 -9.61 1.12
CA GLU A 218 -48.02 -10.56 0.25
C GLU A 218 -47.06 -11.63 -0.29
N LYS A 219 -47.54 -12.88 -0.36
CA LYS A 219 -46.81 -13.96 -0.98
C LYS A 219 -46.76 -13.79 -2.49
N CYS A 220 -45.64 -14.20 -3.10
CA CYS A 220 -45.54 -14.28 -4.55
C CYS A 220 -46.65 -15.17 -5.14
N ASP A 221 -47.36 -14.68 -6.16
CA ASP A 221 -48.31 -15.51 -6.91
C ASP A 221 -47.59 -16.50 -7.83
N LEU A 222 -47.27 -17.65 -7.29
CA LEU A 222 -46.63 -18.71 -8.02
C LEU A 222 -47.63 -19.65 -8.73
N SER A 223 -48.94 -19.34 -8.74
CA SER A 223 -50.02 -20.21 -9.32
C SER A 223 -49.79 -20.49 -10.81
N LYS A 224 -49.19 -19.54 -11.52
CA LYS A 224 -48.86 -19.66 -12.96
C LYS A 224 -47.57 -20.43 -13.25
N MET A 225 -46.78 -20.72 -12.25
CA MET A 225 -45.51 -21.47 -12.41
C MET A 225 -45.76 -22.97 -12.30
N PRO A 226 -45.15 -23.81 -13.16
CA PRO A 226 -45.29 -25.24 -13.04
C PRO A 226 -44.63 -25.76 -11.75
N SER A 227 -45.26 -26.78 -11.16
CA SER A 227 -44.73 -27.38 -9.91
C SER A 227 -43.36 -28.05 -10.10
N MET A 228 -43.06 -28.47 -11.34
CA MET A 228 -41.77 -29.07 -11.73
C MET A 228 -41.32 -28.52 -13.06
N THR A 229 -40.02 -28.20 -13.18
CA THR A 229 -39.42 -27.70 -14.42
C THR A 229 -38.10 -28.38 -14.67
N GLY A 230 -37.87 -28.84 -15.93
CA GLY A 230 -36.56 -29.28 -16.37
C GLY A 230 -35.74 -28.05 -16.81
N TYR A 231 -34.60 -27.85 -16.22
CA TYR A 231 -33.66 -26.77 -16.55
C TYR A 231 -32.40 -27.36 -17.20
N ILE A 232 -31.94 -26.77 -18.30
CA ILE A 232 -30.67 -27.10 -18.93
C ILE A 232 -29.76 -25.87 -18.82
N ALA A 233 -28.64 -26.03 -18.13
CA ALA A 233 -27.71 -24.93 -17.89
C ALA A 233 -27.03 -24.48 -19.20
N ASP A 234 -26.96 -23.18 -19.39
CA ASP A 234 -26.27 -22.50 -20.51
C ASP A 234 -24.80 -22.23 -20.24
N GLY A 235 -24.35 -22.43 -18.99
CA GLY A 235 -22.99 -22.14 -18.55
C GLY A 235 -22.77 -20.69 -18.13
N THR A 236 -23.83 -19.92 -17.87
CA THR A 236 -23.74 -18.50 -17.47
C THR A 236 -24.26 -18.22 -16.06
N LYS A 237 -25.06 -19.13 -15.51
CA LYS A 237 -25.77 -18.94 -14.24
C LYS A 237 -25.20 -19.81 -13.13
N THR A 238 -25.21 -19.26 -11.92
CA THR A 238 -24.90 -20.00 -10.71
C THR A 238 -26.12 -20.78 -10.19
N LEU A 239 -25.90 -21.68 -9.23
CA LEU A 239 -27.02 -22.35 -8.56
C LEU A 239 -27.90 -21.36 -7.81
N TRP A 240 -27.33 -20.29 -7.26
CA TRP A 240 -28.03 -19.17 -6.63
C TRP A 240 -28.97 -18.47 -7.61
N ASP A 241 -28.48 -18.09 -8.80
CA ASP A 241 -29.27 -17.43 -9.84
C ASP A 241 -30.47 -18.27 -10.29
N VAL A 242 -30.25 -19.58 -10.47
CA VAL A 242 -31.31 -20.51 -10.85
C VAL A 242 -32.32 -20.66 -9.72
N SER A 243 -31.88 -20.77 -8.47
CA SER A 243 -32.77 -20.85 -7.30
C SER A 243 -33.68 -19.63 -7.20
N LYS A 244 -33.08 -18.43 -7.35
CA LYS A 244 -33.80 -17.15 -7.35
C LYS A 244 -34.82 -17.04 -8.48
N MET A 245 -34.42 -17.47 -9.71
CA MET A 245 -35.29 -17.38 -10.89
C MET A 245 -36.52 -18.29 -10.80
N TYR A 246 -36.37 -19.43 -10.16
CA TYR A 246 -37.44 -20.43 -10.06
C TYR A 246 -38.10 -20.49 -8.68
N HIS A 247 -37.90 -19.49 -7.84
CA HIS A 247 -38.49 -19.39 -6.51
C HIS A 247 -38.33 -20.68 -5.68
N THR A 248 -37.11 -21.24 -5.68
CA THR A 248 -36.76 -22.45 -4.94
C THR A 248 -35.48 -22.21 -4.13
N THR A 249 -35.02 -23.19 -3.39
CA THR A 249 -33.76 -23.09 -2.66
C THR A 249 -32.67 -23.96 -3.30
N ALA A 250 -31.41 -23.55 -3.13
CA ALA A 250 -30.29 -24.35 -3.61
C ALA A 250 -30.29 -25.76 -3.01
N ASP A 251 -30.67 -25.90 -1.74
CA ASP A 251 -30.80 -27.21 -1.09
C ASP A 251 -31.89 -28.08 -1.70
N SER A 252 -33.04 -27.48 -2.05
CA SER A 252 -34.12 -28.19 -2.75
C SER A 252 -33.68 -28.69 -4.13
N ILE A 253 -32.92 -27.87 -4.85
CA ILE A 253 -32.36 -28.29 -6.14
C ILE A 253 -31.36 -29.44 -5.95
N LYS A 254 -30.46 -29.36 -4.97
CA LYS A 254 -29.51 -30.41 -4.66
C LYS A 254 -30.20 -31.72 -4.28
N ALA A 255 -31.21 -31.63 -3.41
CA ALA A 255 -32.00 -32.79 -2.97
C ALA A 255 -32.72 -33.49 -4.13
N SER A 256 -33.25 -32.72 -5.09
CA SER A 256 -33.93 -33.24 -6.28
C SER A 256 -32.96 -33.78 -7.35
N ASN A 257 -31.65 -33.44 -7.26
CA ASN A 257 -30.63 -33.79 -8.29
C ASN A 257 -29.35 -34.36 -7.67
N PRO A 258 -29.40 -35.43 -6.87
CA PRO A 258 -28.26 -35.91 -6.09
C PRO A 258 -27.04 -36.33 -6.93
N LYS A 259 -27.26 -36.68 -8.22
CA LYS A 259 -26.18 -37.08 -9.13
C LYS A 259 -25.54 -35.93 -9.90
N CYS A 260 -26.25 -34.83 -10.09
CA CYS A 260 -25.82 -33.72 -10.96
C CYS A 260 -25.45 -32.49 -10.20
N ALA A 261 -25.99 -32.32 -8.98
CA ALA A 261 -25.77 -31.14 -8.14
C ALA A 261 -24.87 -31.42 -6.94
N ASP A 262 -24.45 -32.68 -6.75
CA ASP A 262 -23.50 -33.04 -5.71
C ASP A 262 -22.15 -32.35 -5.96
N GLY A 263 -21.70 -31.56 -4.96
CA GLY A 263 -20.47 -30.74 -5.05
C GLY A 263 -20.61 -29.39 -5.74
N LEU A 264 -21.78 -28.99 -6.25
CA LEU A 264 -21.98 -27.61 -6.75
C LEU A 264 -22.13 -26.65 -5.57
N SER A 265 -21.21 -25.67 -5.50
CA SER A 265 -21.37 -24.51 -4.60
C SER A 265 -22.40 -23.53 -5.17
N GLU A 266 -23.08 -22.80 -4.29
CA GLU A 266 -24.09 -21.81 -4.71
C GLU A 266 -23.54 -20.71 -5.59
N SER A 267 -22.27 -20.36 -5.42
CA SER A 267 -21.58 -19.27 -6.13
C SER A 267 -20.85 -19.73 -7.41
N VAL A 268 -20.85 -21.04 -7.71
CA VAL A 268 -20.16 -21.58 -8.88
C VAL A 268 -21.10 -21.66 -10.07
N ILE A 269 -20.63 -21.23 -11.24
CA ILE A 269 -21.39 -21.31 -12.49
C ILE A 269 -21.65 -22.79 -12.83
N ILE A 270 -22.91 -23.11 -13.10
CA ILE A 270 -23.32 -24.47 -13.46
C ILE A 270 -22.77 -24.79 -14.86
N PRO A 271 -22.05 -25.92 -15.04
CA PRO A 271 -21.49 -26.29 -16.33
C PRO A 271 -22.58 -26.40 -17.43
N ARG A 272 -22.25 -25.91 -18.62
CA ARG A 272 -23.16 -25.93 -19.75
C ARG A 272 -23.62 -27.36 -20.07
N GLY A 273 -24.92 -27.53 -20.29
CA GLY A 273 -25.54 -28.84 -20.59
C GLY A 273 -25.93 -29.66 -19.38
N THR A 274 -25.64 -29.17 -18.15
CA THR A 274 -26.13 -29.80 -16.90
C THR A 274 -27.65 -29.74 -16.89
N LYS A 275 -28.29 -30.90 -16.65
CA LYS A 275 -29.76 -31.02 -16.59
C LYS A 275 -30.18 -31.08 -15.13
N LEU A 276 -31.02 -30.17 -14.71
CA LEU A 276 -31.55 -30.08 -13.35
C LEU A 276 -33.08 -30.18 -13.35
N LEU A 277 -33.60 -30.93 -12.38
CA LEU A 277 -35.02 -30.95 -12.03
C LEU A 277 -35.23 -29.91 -10.96
N LEU A 278 -36.03 -28.90 -11.25
CA LEU A 278 -36.41 -27.84 -10.33
C LEU A 278 -37.82 -28.13 -9.81
N VAL A 279 -37.96 -28.17 -8.49
CA VAL A 279 -39.22 -28.34 -7.82
C VAL A 279 -39.54 -27.03 -7.12
N LYS A 280 -40.73 -26.51 -7.34
CA LYS A 280 -41.24 -25.30 -6.69
C LYS A 280 -41.29 -25.51 -5.18
N ALA A 281 -40.82 -24.52 -4.41
CA ALA A 281 -40.85 -24.53 -2.94
C ALA A 281 -42.27 -24.32 -2.38
#